data_df843b00e69eed7f012fae99eaf56410
#
_entry.id   df843b00e69eed7f012fae99eaf56410
#
_cell.length_a   1.000
_cell.length_b   1.000
_cell.length_c   1.000
_cell.angle_alpha   90.00
_cell.angle_beta   90.00
_cell.angle_gamma   90.00
#
_symmetry.space_group_name_H-M   'P 1'
#
loop_
_entity.id
_entity.type
_entity.pdbx_description
1 polymer ?
#
loop_
_entity_poly.entity_id
_entity_poly.type
_entity_poly.pdbx_seq_one_letter_code
_entity_poly.pdbx_strand_id
1 'polypeptide(L)'
;MICEFGAGPINLALRMEGFEPAILSPAEVFLRSFPPRADRATLGGVLRPAGEPGSMRGGLTLALGPVRDGLLEVPQPEGLPKRFGAPRVLLHGIMGLLAHHLRSRDSRIFHSAARVLDGIGGVLVLGPSEAGKSTLTARLGGVELGDEVLAVAPTAPGSWCLRPCLLPGERMPATWDVQPLGAIVLVEQGQPAMAQRLKPSEARTAVADAVIRLRGDQFFDDLDWVARLLADVPVYRLRWGLDNDPLTLLKRAHASG
;
A
#
# COMPACT_ATOMS: atom_id res chain seq x y z
N MET A 1 -14.92 20.52 -5.47
CA MET A 1 -14.88 19.51 -6.56
C MET A 1 -15.43 18.20 -6.04
N ILE A 2 -16.22 17.49 -6.83
CA ILE A 2 -16.66 16.11 -6.53
C ILE A 2 -16.07 15.23 -7.63
N CYS A 3 -15.41 14.14 -7.24
CA CYS A 3 -14.80 13.20 -8.17
C CYS A 3 -15.07 11.77 -7.69
N GLU A 4 -15.58 10.92 -8.58
CA GLU A 4 -15.74 9.49 -8.34
C GLU A 4 -14.71 8.72 -9.17
N PHE A 5 -14.00 7.76 -8.54
CA PHE A 5 -12.92 7.03 -9.18
C PHE A 5 -12.72 5.65 -8.52
N GLY A 6 -12.10 4.75 -9.26
CA GLY A 6 -11.71 3.43 -8.75
C GLY A 6 -10.50 3.54 -7.81
N ALA A 7 -10.61 3.03 -6.60
CA ALA A 7 -9.57 3.04 -5.58
C ALA A 7 -9.15 1.61 -5.19
N GLY A 8 -8.86 0.79 -6.19
CA GLY A 8 -8.52 -0.61 -5.98
C GLY A 8 -9.75 -1.45 -5.64
N PRO A 9 -9.92 -1.94 -4.40
CA PRO A 9 -11.04 -2.81 -4.03
C PRO A 9 -12.41 -2.13 -3.95
N ILE A 10 -12.45 -0.81 -3.97
CA ILE A 10 -13.67 0.02 -3.88
C ILE A 10 -13.62 1.18 -4.87
N ASN A 11 -14.75 1.83 -5.10
CA ASN A 11 -14.80 3.16 -5.67
C ASN A 11 -14.84 4.19 -4.55
N LEU A 12 -14.28 5.37 -4.78
CA LEU A 12 -14.40 6.51 -3.88
C LEU A 12 -15.10 7.67 -4.60
N ALA A 13 -16.12 8.23 -3.95
CA ALA A 13 -16.75 9.48 -4.33
C ALA A 13 -16.28 10.56 -3.35
N LEU A 14 -15.29 11.37 -3.76
CA LEU A 14 -14.70 12.37 -2.90
C LEU A 14 -15.19 13.76 -3.23
N ARG A 15 -15.58 14.52 -2.21
CA ARG A 15 -15.80 15.95 -2.26
C ARG A 15 -14.59 16.66 -1.65
N MET A 16 -13.89 17.43 -2.46
CA MET A 16 -12.74 18.24 -2.06
C MET A 16 -13.19 19.69 -1.91
N GLU A 17 -13.15 20.22 -0.69
CA GLU A 17 -13.64 21.54 -0.31
C GLU A 17 -12.48 22.39 0.23
N GLY A 18 -12.47 23.68 -0.08
CA GLY A 18 -11.52 24.64 0.47
C GLY A 18 -10.10 24.58 -0.14
N PHE A 19 -9.87 23.78 -1.15
CA PHE A 19 -8.59 23.77 -1.87
C PHE A 19 -8.59 24.73 -3.06
N GLU A 20 -7.44 25.29 -3.34
CA GLU A 20 -7.25 26.15 -4.51
C GLU A 20 -7.36 25.39 -5.83
N PRO A 21 -7.84 26.04 -6.93
CA PRO A 21 -7.94 25.40 -8.25
C PRO A 21 -6.63 24.82 -8.77
N ALA A 22 -5.50 25.46 -8.47
CA ALA A 22 -4.16 24.98 -8.84
C ALA A 22 -3.81 23.61 -8.22
N ILE A 23 -4.44 23.26 -7.09
CA ILE A 23 -4.29 21.96 -6.42
C ILE A 23 -5.29 20.96 -6.98
N LEU A 24 -6.54 21.39 -7.17
CA LEU A 24 -7.65 20.51 -7.56
C LEU A 24 -7.52 20.00 -8.99
N SER A 25 -7.11 20.88 -9.93
CA SER A 25 -7.09 20.54 -11.35
C SER A 25 -6.15 19.39 -11.70
N PRO A 26 -4.88 19.39 -11.26
CA PRO A 26 -4.00 18.23 -11.49
C PRO A 26 -4.48 16.95 -10.79
N ALA A 27 -5.04 17.07 -9.58
CA ALA A 27 -5.58 15.93 -8.85
C ALA A 27 -6.78 15.32 -9.58
N GLU A 28 -7.68 16.15 -10.10
CA GLU A 28 -8.85 15.69 -10.86
C GLU A 28 -8.43 14.93 -12.13
N VAL A 29 -7.48 15.46 -12.90
CA VAL A 29 -6.95 14.81 -14.10
C VAL A 29 -6.36 13.44 -13.74
N PHE A 30 -5.57 13.37 -12.67
CA PHE A 30 -5.01 12.12 -12.21
C PHE A 30 -6.10 11.12 -11.78
N LEU A 31 -7.06 11.54 -10.95
CA LEU A 31 -8.11 10.66 -10.44
C LEU A 31 -9.03 10.12 -11.54
N ARG A 32 -9.33 10.94 -12.57
CA ARG A 32 -10.10 10.51 -13.74
C ARG A 32 -9.41 9.42 -14.58
N SER A 33 -8.11 9.22 -14.40
CA SER A 33 -7.38 8.09 -15.02
C SER A 33 -7.78 6.73 -14.42
N PHE A 34 -8.50 6.72 -13.30
CA PHE A 34 -8.97 5.53 -12.60
C PHE A 34 -10.50 5.50 -12.58
N PRO A 35 -11.18 5.15 -13.67
CA PRO A 35 -12.64 5.18 -13.73
C PRO A 35 -13.26 4.22 -12.69
N PRO A 36 -14.41 4.60 -12.10
CA PRO A 36 -15.12 3.73 -11.17
C PRO A 36 -15.57 2.45 -11.88
N ARG A 37 -15.59 1.34 -11.16
CA ARG A 37 -16.02 0.04 -11.65
C ARG A 37 -17.40 -0.28 -11.10
N ALA A 38 -18.32 -0.69 -11.99
CA ALA A 38 -19.70 -0.98 -11.63
C ALA A 38 -19.86 -2.17 -10.66
N ASP A 39 -18.88 -3.07 -10.62
CA ASP A 39 -18.83 -4.24 -9.74
C ASP A 39 -18.35 -3.93 -8.30
N ARG A 40 -18.06 -2.67 -8.00
CA ARG A 40 -17.50 -2.26 -6.70
C ARG A 40 -18.42 -1.32 -5.94
N ALA A 41 -18.40 -1.47 -4.60
CA ALA A 41 -19.11 -0.54 -3.73
C ALA A 41 -18.45 0.85 -3.78
N THR A 42 -19.28 1.89 -3.87
CA THR A 42 -18.82 3.29 -3.80
C THR A 42 -18.94 3.80 -2.36
N LEU A 43 -17.85 4.37 -1.85
CA LEU A 43 -17.81 5.02 -0.54
C LEU A 43 -17.60 6.51 -0.70
N GLY A 44 -18.36 7.29 0.03
CA GLY A 44 -18.24 8.75 0.07
C GLY A 44 -17.19 9.21 1.06
N GLY A 45 -16.56 10.36 0.77
CA GLY A 45 -15.65 11.02 1.69
C GLY A 45 -15.50 12.50 1.35
N VAL A 46 -15.08 13.29 2.34
CA VAL A 46 -14.80 14.73 2.19
C VAL A 46 -13.36 14.98 2.60
N LEU A 47 -12.61 15.67 1.76
CA LEU A 47 -11.27 16.19 2.07
C LEU A 47 -11.34 17.71 2.23
N ARG A 48 -10.72 18.23 3.28
CA ARG A 48 -10.54 19.68 3.51
C ARG A 48 -9.12 19.98 3.91
N PRO A 49 -8.58 21.17 3.59
CA PRO A 49 -7.33 21.63 4.19
C PRO A 49 -7.48 21.72 5.70
N ALA A 50 -6.47 21.34 6.45
CA ALA A 50 -6.41 21.62 7.89
C ALA A 50 -6.35 23.14 8.15
N GLY A 51 -6.95 23.61 9.24
CA GLY A 51 -6.92 25.03 9.62
C GLY A 51 -5.54 25.55 10.00
N GLU A 52 -4.63 24.67 10.41
CA GLU A 52 -3.22 24.98 10.69
C GLU A 52 -2.28 24.12 9.81
N PRO A 53 -1.10 24.66 9.43
CA PRO A 53 -0.13 23.88 8.68
C PRO A 53 0.31 22.65 9.47
N GLY A 54 0.08 21.47 8.92
CA GLY A 54 0.56 20.23 9.52
C GLY A 54 2.08 20.16 9.51
N SER A 55 2.70 19.87 10.66
CA SER A 55 4.14 19.66 10.72
C SER A 55 4.49 18.31 10.09
N MET A 56 5.34 18.30 9.07
CA MET A 56 6.01 17.08 8.60
C MET A 56 7.13 16.75 9.59
N ARG A 57 6.95 15.73 10.41
CA ARG A 57 8.07 15.14 11.16
C ARG A 57 8.73 14.08 10.28
N GLY A 58 10.06 14.21 10.19
CA GLY A 58 11.00 13.47 9.38
C GLY A 58 10.55 12.10 8.86
N GLY A 59 10.41 11.99 7.53
CA GLY A 59 9.84 10.85 6.84
C GLY A 59 8.33 11.02 6.60
N LEU A 60 7.86 10.61 5.49
CA LEU A 60 6.56 10.74 4.83
C LEU A 60 5.26 10.54 5.66
N THR A 61 5.25 10.77 6.95
CA THR A 61 4.04 10.69 7.77
C THR A 61 3.38 12.07 7.79
N LEU A 62 2.43 12.29 6.90
CA LEU A 62 1.47 13.37 7.07
C LEU A 62 0.65 13.07 8.33
N ALA A 63 0.66 14.01 9.28
CA ALA A 63 -0.25 13.94 10.41
C ALA A 63 -1.67 14.21 9.87
N LEU A 64 -2.35 13.17 9.46
CA LEU A 64 -3.75 13.24 9.06
C LEU A 64 -4.59 13.31 10.34
N GLY A 65 -5.57 14.20 10.37
CA GLY A 65 -6.55 14.28 11.44
C GLY A 65 -7.42 13.02 11.55
N PRO A 66 -8.19 12.85 12.62
CA PRO A 66 -9.13 11.74 12.72
C PRO A 66 -10.19 11.83 11.62
N VAL A 67 -10.54 10.70 11.01
CA VAL A 67 -11.72 10.65 10.14
C VAL A 67 -12.96 10.71 11.02
N ARG A 68 -13.76 11.75 10.82
CA ARG A 68 -15.08 11.88 11.47
C ARG A 68 -16.13 12.02 10.38
N ASP A 69 -17.14 11.19 10.40
CA ASP A 69 -18.27 11.23 9.45
C ASP A 69 -17.85 11.28 7.98
N GLY A 70 -16.75 10.57 7.62
CA GLY A 70 -16.17 10.60 6.28
C GLY A 70 -15.39 11.86 5.93
N LEU A 71 -15.19 12.78 6.89
CA LEU A 71 -14.37 13.97 6.74
C LEU A 71 -12.94 13.66 7.19
N LEU A 72 -11.96 13.96 6.35
CA LEU A 72 -10.54 13.95 6.66
C LEU A 72 -9.93 15.32 6.37
N GLU A 73 -9.32 15.91 7.38
CA GLU A 73 -8.50 17.10 7.22
C GLU A 73 -7.08 16.70 6.82
N VAL A 74 -6.57 17.32 5.76
CA VAL A 74 -5.20 17.12 5.29
C VAL A 74 -4.39 18.39 5.51
N PRO A 75 -3.08 18.28 5.79
CA PRO A 75 -2.21 19.44 5.96
C PRO A 75 -2.30 20.37 4.76
N GLN A 76 -2.27 21.68 5.02
CA GLN A 76 -2.24 22.66 3.93
C GLN A 76 -0.94 22.48 3.11
N PRO A 77 -1.01 22.65 1.79
CA PRO A 77 0.16 22.52 0.90
C PRO A 77 1.23 23.60 1.17
N GLU A 78 0.86 24.70 1.78
CA GLU A 78 1.78 25.79 2.15
C GLU A 78 2.77 25.29 3.18
N GLY A 79 4.06 25.37 2.85
CA GLY A 79 5.15 24.89 3.69
C GLY A 79 5.59 23.45 3.41
N LEU A 80 4.90 22.71 2.55
CA LEU A 80 5.39 21.41 2.10
C LEU A 80 6.62 21.58 1.21
N PRO A 81 7.64 20.73 1.34
CA PRO A 81 8.77 20.74 0.42
C PRO A 81 8.29 20.65 -1.03
N LYS A 82 8.81 21.49 -1.93
CA LYS A 82 8.43 21.53 -3.36
C LYS A 82 8.46 20.15 -4.04
N ARG A 83 9.29 19.22 -3.56
CA ARG A 83 9.40 17.84 -4.04
C ARG A 83 8.14 16.98 -3.86
N PHE A 84 7.24 17.37 -2.95
CA PHE A 84 6.02 16.59 -2.71
C PHE A 84 4.80 17.07 -3.51
N GLY A 85 4.78 18.33 -3.96
CA GLY A 85 3.69 18.89 -4.74
C GLY A 85 2.30 18.79 -4.10
N ALA A 86 1.42 19.70 -4.43
CA ALA A 86 0.04 19.72 -3.92
C ALA A 86 -0.78 18.43 -4.21
N PRO A 87 -0.65 17.80 -5.40
CA PRO A 87 -1.35 16.56 -5.68
C PRO A 87 -1.00 15.41 -4.71
N ARG A 88 0.25 15.31 -4.25
CA ARG A 88 0.66 14.24 -3.30
C ARG A 88 -0.01 14.37 -1.95
N VAL A 89 -0.26 15.57 -1.44
CA VAL A 89 -0.98 15.78 -0.19
C VAL A 89 -2.40 15.22 -0.29
N LEU A 90 -3.09 15.51 -1.39
CA LEU A 90 -4.42 14.95 -1.64
C LEU A 90 -4.38 13.43 -1.76
N LEU A 91 -3.39 12.87 -2.46
CA LEU A 91 -3.22 11.42 -2.60
C LEU A 91 -3.00 10.75 -1.23
N HIS A 92 -2.24 11.35 -0.32
CA HIS A 92 -2.07 10.84 1.04
C HIS A 92 -3.38 10.92 1.84
N GLY A 93 -4.15 12.00 1.68
CA GLY A 93 -5.49 12.10 2.27
C GLY A 93 -6.42 10.99 1.76
N ILE A 94 -6.40 10.73 0.46
CA ILE A 94 -7.16 9.62 -0.17
C ILE A 94 -6.73 8.27 0.38
N MET A 95 -5.41 8.04 0.51
CA MET A 95 -4.89 6.82 1.13
C MET A 95 -5.37 6.64 2.57
N GLY A 96 -5.38 7.73 3.34
CA GLY A 96 -5.88 7.71 4.70
C GLY A 96 -7.35 7.29 4.79
N LEU A 97 -8.21 7.89 3.95
CA LEU A 97 -9.62 7.51 3.86
C LEU A 97 -9.80 6.06 3.41
N LEU A 98 -9.03 5.63 2.41
CA LEU A 98 -9.04 4.25 1.93
C LEU A 98 -8.62 3.28 3.04
N ALA A 99 -7.53 3.57 3.77
CA ALA A 99 -7.08 2.76 4.90
C ALA A 99 -8.16 2.63 5.97
N HIS A 100 -8.84 3.74 6.30
CA HIS A 100 -9.93 3.75 7.28
C HIS A 100 -11.09 2.86 6.84
N HIS A 101 -11.57 3.02 5.61
CA HIS A 101 -12.70 2.25 5.09
C HIS A 101 -12.37 0.76 4.90
N LEU A 102 -11.16 0.43 4.47
CA LEU A 102 -10.75 -0.96 4.29
C LEU A 102 -10.56 -1.67 5.64
N ARG A 103 -10.11 -0.95 6.67
CA ARG A 103 -9.98 -1.50 8.02
C ARG A 103 -11.31 -2.01 8.57
N SER A 104 -12.42 -1.30 8.35
CA SER A 104 -13.76 -1.74 8.75
C SER A 104 -14.25 -2.99 8.01
N ARG A 105 -13.57 -3.41 6.95
CA ARG A 105 -13.81 -4.61 6.14
C ARG A 105 -12.74 -5.68 6.32
N ASP A 106 -12.07 -5.67 7.44
CA ASP A 106 -10.98 -6.60 7.77
C ASP A 106 -9.83 -6.61 6.74
N SER A 107 -9.61 -5.51 6.04
CA SER A 107 -8.55 -5.34 5.06
C SER A 107 -7.51 -4.33 5.53
N ARG A 108 -6.27 -4.47 5.03
CA ARG A 108 -5.19 -3.51 5.30
C ARG A 108 -4.53 -3.08 4.00
N ILE A 109 -4.06 -1.84 3.96
CA ILE A 109 -3.20 -1.37 2.86
C ILE A 109 -1.76 -1.27 3.34
N PHE A 110 -0.86 -1.61 2.46
CA PHE A 110 0.57 -1.68 2.73
C PHE A 110 1.34 -0.74 1.81
N HIS A 111 2.35 -0.05 2.37
CA HIS A 111 3.40 0.56 1.56
C HIS A 111 4.33 -0.56 1.08
N SER A 112 4.18 -0.95 -0.18
CA SER A 112 4.72 -2.20 -0.69
C SER A 112 4.86 -2.18 -2.20
N ALA A 113 5.55 -3.16 -2.74
CA ALA A 113 5.50 -3.50 -4.16
C ALA A 113 5.03 -4.96 -4.30
N ALA A 114 4.42 -5.33 -5.42
CA ALA A 114 3.99 -6.72 -5.61
C ALA A 114 3.98 -7.17 -7.06
N ARG A 115 4.14 -8.50 -7.20
CA ARG A 115 4.02 -9.22 -8.46
C ARG A 115 3.29 -10.54 -8.27
N VAL A 116 2.71 -11.05 -9.36
CA VAL A 116 2.25 -12.44 -9.45
C VAL A 116 3.34 -13.26 -10.09
N LEU A 117 3.78 -14.30 -9.39
CA LEU A 117 4.82 -15.23 -9.83
C LEU A 117 4.25 -16.62 -10.06
N ASP A 118 4.64 -17.26 -11.17
CA ASP A 118 4.25 -18.64 -11.46
C ASP A 118 4.73 -19.59 -10.37
N GLY A 119 3.79 -20.41 -9.85
CA GLY A 119 4.03 -21.40 -8.81
C GLY A 119 4.03 -20.86 -7.39
N ILE A 120 3.89 -19.52 -7.18
CA ILE A 120 3.79 -18.91 -5.85
C ILE A 120 2.48 -18.14 -5.68
N GLY A 121 2.01 -17.45 -6.75
CA GLY A 121 0.92 -16.50 -6.68
C GLY A 121 1.40 -15.08 -6.43
N GLY A 122 0.58 -14.26 -5.80
CA GLY A 122 0.93 -12.88 -5.44
C GLY A 122 2.04 -12.84 -4.39
N VAL A 123 3.08 -12.08 -4.66
CA VAL A 123 4.21 -11.84 -3.75
C VAL A 123 4.20 -10.39 -3.33
N LEU A 124 3.97 -10.13 -2.05
CA LEU A 124 4.00 -8.81 -1.44
C LEU A 124 5.41 -8.50 -0.93
N VAL A 125 6.06 -7.48 -1.48
CA VAL A 125 7.43 -7.08 -1.11
C VAL A 125 7.37 -5.87 -0.19
N LEU A 126 7.91 -6.05 1.01
CA LEU A 126 7.93 -5.06 2.09
C LEU A 126 9.37 -4.67 2.43
N GLY A 127 9.54 -3.47 2.94
CA GLY A 127 10.81 -2.94 3.41
C GLY A 127 10.76 -1.42 3.52
N PRO A 128 11.73 -0.78 4.17
CA PRO A 128 11.78 0.66 4.28
C PRO A 128 11.88 1.36 2.92
N SER A 129 11.68 2.67 2.90
CA SER A 129 11.98 3.46 1.70
C SER A 129 13.43 3.22 1.29
N GLU A 130 13.67 3.16 -0.03
CA GLU A 130 15.00 2.93 -0.62
C GLU A 130 15.62 1.54 -0.35
N ALA A 131 14.89 0.62 0.28
CA ALA A 131 15.35 -0.77 0.47
C ALA A 131 15.45 -1.56 -0.86
N GLY A 132 15.03 -0.97 -1.99
CA GLY A 132 15.09 -1.62 -3.29
C GLY A 132 13.87 -2.46 -3.64
N LYS A 133 12.70 -2.21 -3.04
CA LYS A 133 11.44 -2.92 -3.34
C LYS A 133 11.14 -2.93 -4.85
N SER A 134 11.09 -1.76 -5.49
CA SER A 134 10.78 -1.63 -6.93
C SER A 134 11.85 -2.27 -7.82
N THR A 135 13.12 -2.21 -7.41
CA THR A 135 14.20 -2.88 -8.13
C THR A 135 14.10 -4.41 -8.00
N LEU A 136 13.81 -4.90 -6.79
CA LEU A 136 13.60 -6.33 -6.56
C LEU A 136 12.42 -6.86 -7.38
N THR A 137 11.26 -6.19 -7.31
CA THR A 137 10.06 -6.62 -8.06
C THR A 137 10.31 -6.63 -9.57
N ALA A 138 11.06 -5.67 -10.11
CA ALA A 138 11.46 -5.69 -11.51
C ALA A 138 12.29 -6.94 -11.87
N ARG A 139 13.17 -7.38 -10.98
CA ARG A 139 14.03 -8.55 -11.15
C ARG A 139 13.30 -9.88 -10.92
N LEU A 140 12.27 -9.91 -10.09
CA LEU A 140 11.44 -11.11 -9.88
C LEU A 140 10.66 -11.51 -11.14
N GLY A 141 10.40 -10.58 -12.06
CA GLY A 141 9.59 -10.87 -13.24
C GLY A 141 8.11 -11.08 -12.90
N GLY A 142 7.39 -11.82 -13.75
CA GLY A 142 5.96 -12.07 -13.56
C GLY A 142 5.07 -10.85 -13.85
N VAL A 143 3.82 -10.89 -13.36
CA VAL A 143 2.82 -9.84 -13.62
C VAL A 143 2.90 -8.74 -12.58
N GLU A 144 3.05 -7.50 -13.00
CA GLU A 144 3.11 -6.31 -12.11
C GLU A 144 1.75 -6.03 -11.47
N LEU A 145 1.72 -5.86 -10.15
CA LEU A 145 0.54 -5.43 -9.39
C LEU A 145 0.65 -4.01 -8.83
N GLY A 146 1.84 -3.44 -8.82
CA GLY A 146 2.11 -2.08 -8.34
C GLY A 146 3.34 -2.01 -7.43
N ASP A 147 3.82 -0.79 -7.18
CA ASP A 147 5.07 -0.54 -6.45
C ASP A 147 4.95 0.55 -5.37
N GLU A 148 3.75 0.88 -4.91
CA GLU A 148 3.54 1.89 -3.86
C GLU A 148 2.52 1.43 -2.82
N VAL A 149 1.29 1.11 -3.23
CA VAL A 149 0.19 0.79 -2.32
C VAL A 149 -0.61 -0.41 -2.81
N LEU A 150 -0.69 -1.42 -1.97
CA LEU A 150 -1.50 -2.61 -2.22
C LEU A 150 -2.41 -2.93 -1.03
N ALA A 151 -3.60 -3.45 -1.31
CA ALA A 151 -4.51 -3.94 -0.28
C ALA A 151 -4.37 -5.45 -0.11
N VAL A 152 -4.41 -5.89 1.14
CA VAL A 152 -4.48 -7.31 1.53
C VAL A 152 -5.77 -7.53 2.29
N ALA A 153 -6.47 -8.60 1.96
CA ALA A 153 -7.73 -8.99 2.61
C ALA A 153 -7.85 -10.51 2.72
N PRO A 154 -8.52 -11.03 3.76
CA PRO A 154 -8.95 -12.42 3.77
C PRO A 154 -10.04 -12.65 2.71
N THR A 155 -10.06 -13.81 2.08
CA THR A 155 -11.10 -14.23 1.13
C THR A 155 -11.92 -15.40 1.65
N ALA A 156 -11.29 -16.29 2.42
CA ALA A 156 -11.87 -17.43 3.10
C ALA A 156 -10.96 -17.79 4.28
N PRO A 157 -11.36 -18.65 5.22
CA PRO A 157 -10.48 -19.16 6.24
C PRO A 157 -9.18 -19.72 5.65
N GLY A 158 -8.03 -19.23 6.09
CA GLY A 158 -6.71 -19.62 5.60
C GLY A 158 -6.34 -19.07 4.21
N SER A 159 -7.15 -18.22 3.62
CA SER A 159 -6.91 -17.68 2.26
C SER A 159 -6.89 -16.17 2.25
N TRP A 160 -5.90 -15.61 1.59
CA TRP A 160 -5.67 -14.17 1.50
C TRP A 160 -5.49 -13.72 0.06
N CYS A 161 -5.82 -12.47 -0.21
CA CYS A 161 -5.66 -11.90 -1.53
C CYS A 161 -4.94 -10.55 -1.51
N LEU A 162 -4.32 -10.23 -2.65
CA LEU A 162 -3.75 -8.95 -3.01
C LEU A 162 -4.63 -8.23 -4.02
N ARG A 163 -4.70 -6.90 -3.88
CA ARG A 163 -5.34 -6.02 -4.86
C ARG A 163 -4.51 -4.76 -5.05
N PRO A 164 -4.28 -4.32 -6.31
CA PRO A 164 -3.75 -3.00 -6.57
C PRO A 164 -4.66 -1.92 -5.99
N CYS A 165 -4.05 -0.85 -5.49
CA CYS A 165 -4.75 0.35 -5.02
C CYS A 165 -4.50 1.54 -5.94
N LEU A 166 -5.18 2.66 -5.65
CA LEU A 166 -5.17 3.88 -6.45
C LEU A 166 -3.77 4.50 -6.68
N LEU A 167 -2.82 4.23 -5.82
CA LEU A 167 -1.46 4.75 -5.96
C LEU A 167 -0.53 3.61 -6.38
N PRO A 168 -0.46 3.32 -7.69
CA PRO A 168 0.38 2.24 -8.19
C PRO A 168 1.89 2.52 -8.13
N GLY A 169 2.30 3.74 -7.71
CA GLY A 169 3.68 4.20 -7.73
C GLY A 169 4.12 4.69 -9.11
N GLU A 170 5.36 4.38 -9.48
CA GLU A 170 5.89 4.72 -10.81
C GLU A 170 5.43 3.73 -11.90
N ARG A 171 4.90 2.58 -11.48
CA ARG A 171 4.50 1.49 -12.38
C ARG A 171 3.01 1.22 -12.25
N MET A 172 2.33 1.26 -13.39
CA MET A 172 0.93 0.89 -13.46
C MET A 172 0.76 -0.62 -13.32
N PRO A 173 -0.27 -1.10 -12.59
CA PRO A 173 -0.61 -2.51 -12.54
C PRO A 173 -0.90 -3.06 -13.95
N ALA A 174 -0.37 -4.22 -14.26
CA ALA A 174 -0.72 -4.94 -15.49
C ALA A 174 -2.14 -5.54 -15.41
N THR A 175 -2.65 -5.75 -14.20
CA THR A 175 -4.03 -6.15 -13.92
C THR A 175 -4.54 -5.50 -12.64
N TRP A 176 -5.84 -5.20 -12.60
CA TRP A 176 -6.55 -4.70 -11.42
C TRP A 176 -7.34 -5.81 -10.71
N ASP A 177 -7.19 -7.04 -11.17
CA ASP A 177 -7.91 -8.17 -10.62
C ASP A 177 -7.32 -8.61 -9.28
N VAL A 178 -8.15 -9.27 -8.50
CA VAL A 178 -7.76 -9.88 -7.23
C VAL A 178 -6.82 -11.04 -7.51
N GLN A 179 -5.71 -11.08 -6.81
CA GLN A 179 -4.73 -12.15 -6.91
C GLN A 179 -4.59 -12.90 -5.58
N PRO A 180 -4.48 -14.22 -5.56
CA PRO A 180 -4.16 -14.95 -4.33
C PRO A 180 -2.81 -14.47 -3.78
N LEU A 181 -2.72 -14.22 -2.47
CA LEU A 181 -1.47 -13.89 -1.80
C LEU A 181 -0.75 -15.19 -1.43
N GLY A 182 0.36 -15.47 -2.10
CA GLY A 182 1.14 -16.70 -1.88
C GLY A 182 2.36 -16.50 -0.99
N ALA A 183 2.93 -15.29 -0.90
CA ALA A 183 4.09 -15.03 -0.06
C ALA A 183 4.24 -13.54 0.29
N ILE A 184 4.94 -13.29 1.41
CA ILE A 184 5.43 -11.98 1.80
C ILE A 184 6.97 -12.02 1.80
N VAL A 185 7.62 -10.99 1.26
CA VAL A 185 9.06 -10.85 1.21
C VAL A 185 9.48 -9.59 1.94
N LEU A 186 10.30 -9.74 2.97
CA LEU A 186 11.02 -8.64 3.62
C LEU A 186 12.35 -8.47 2.90
N VAL A 187 12.53 -7.34 2.20
CA VAL A 187 13.72 -7.10 1.39
C VAL A 187 14.85 -6.53 2.24
N GLU A 188 16.06 -7.08 2.06
CA GLU A 188 17.33 -6.55 2.58
C GLU A 188 18.34 -6.45 1.45
N GLN A 189 19.11 -5.36 1.43
CA GLN A 189 20.29 -5.26 0.56
C GLN A 189 21.51 -5.88 1.24
N GLY A 190 22.38 -6.52 0.49
CA GLY A 190 23.66 -7.03 1.00
C GLY A 190 24.02 -8.42 0.54
N GLN A 191 25.16 -8.88 1.09
CA GLN A 191 25.74 -10.19 0.80
C GLN A 191 25.98 -10.96 2.14
N PRO A 192 25.98 -12.27 2.15
CA PRO A 192 25.70 -13.16 1.00
C PRO A 192 24.22 -13.13 0.62
N ALA A 193 23.93 -13.34 -0.68
CA ALA A 193 22.56 -13.42 -1.17
C ALA A 193 21.88 -14.67 -0.62
N MET A 194 20.70 -14.52 -0.04
CA MET A 194 19.95 -15.64 0.55
C MET A 194 18.46 -15.32 0.63
N ALA A 195 17.63 -16.35 0.55
CA ALA A 195 16.24 -16.31 0.96
C ALA A 195 16.03 -17.27 2.14
N GLN A 196 15.45 -16.77 3.20
CA GLN A 196 15.18 -17.53 4.43
C GLN A 196 13.71 -17.38 4.81
N ARG A 197 13.02 -18.50 5.03
CA ARG A 197 11.70 -18.49 5.63
C ARG A 197 11.78 -18.05 7.08
N LEU A 198 10.97 -17.07 7.45
CA LEU A 198 10.89 -16.57 8.82
C LEU A 198 9.74 -17.24 9.59
N LYS A 199 9.91 -17.35 10.91
CA LYS A 199 8.79 -17.66 11.79
C LYS A 199 7.85 -16.44 11.87
N PRO A 200 6.53 -16.65 12.03
CA PRO A 200 5.58 -15.55 12.19
C PRO A 200 5.98 -14.51 13.23
N SER A 201 6.51 -14.98 14.38
CA SER A 201 6.97 -14.10 15.47
C SER A 201 8.14 -13.19 15.09
N GLU A 202 9.01 -13.63 14.17
CA GLU A 202 10.18 -12.87 13.70
C GLU A 202 9.78 -11.77 12.70
N ALA A 203 8.68 -11.99 11.96
CA ALA A 203 8.22 -11.09 10.89
C ALA A 203 7.12 -10.13 11.32
N ARG A 204 6.40 -10.41 12.41
CA ARG A 204 5.15 -9.74 12.79
C ARG A 204 5.29 -8.22 12.87
N THR A 205 6.28 -7.72 13.58
CA THR A 205 6.51 -6.27 13.73
C THR A 205 6.85 -5.62 12.40
N ALA A 206 7.79 -6.20 11.64
CA ALA A 206 8.22 -5.64 10.36
C ALA A 206 7.08 -5.60 9.32
N VAL A 207 6.21 -6.61 9.32
CA VAL A 207 5.02 -6.62 8.44
C VAL A 207 4.00 -5.60 8.92
N ALA A 208 3.77 -5.48 10.24
CA ALA A 208 2.86 -4.48 10.80
C ALA A 208 3.34 -3.06 10.55
N ASP A 209 4.63 -2.80 10.60
CA ASP A 209 5.20 -1.47 10.32
C ASP A 209 4.92 -0.99 8.89
N ALA A 210 4.79 -1.91 7.94
CA ALA A 210 4.48 -1.59 6.54
C ALA A 210 2.99 -1.27 6.30
N VAL A 211 2.11 -1.52 7.27
CA VAL A 211 0.68 -1.18 7.18
C VAL A 211 0.51 0.34 7.20
N ILE A 212 -0.20 0.87 6.21
CA ILE A 212 -0.57 2.29 6.17
C ILE A 212 -1.75 2.50 7.13
N ARG A 213 -1.58 3.42 8.07
CA ARG A 213 -2.58 3.75 9.10
C ARG A 213 -2.73 5.26 9.25
N LEU A 214 -3.92 5.66 9.69
CA LEU A 214 -4.20 7.07 10.00
C LEU A 214 -3.65 7.49 11.37
N ARG A 215 -3.61 6.56 12.32
CA ARG A 215 -3.30 6.84 13.72
C ARG A 215 -2.33 5.80 14.27
N GLY A 216 -1.41 6.27 15.10
CA GLY A 216 -0.41 5.41 15.73
C GLY A 216 -1.01 4.35 16.68
N ASP A 217 -2.13 4.66 17.34
CA ASP A 217 -2.85 3.75 18.25
C ASP A 217 -3.41 2.50 17.55
N GLN A 218 -3.57 2.55 16.22
CA GLN A 218 -3.99 1.40 15.40
C GLN A 218 -2.93 0.31 15.25
N PHE A 219 -1.69 0.56 15.70
CA PHE A 219 -0.58 -0.38 15.55
C PHE A 219 -0.83 -1.72 16.25
N PHE A 220 -1.41 -1.70 17.43
CA PHE A 220 -1.70 -2.94 18.17
C PHE A 220 -2.76 -3.80 17.47
N ASP A 221 -3.81 -3.18 16.92
CA ASP A 221 -4.80 -3.88 16.10
C ASP A 221 -4.16 -4.50 14.85
N ASP A 222 -3.19 -3.79 14.24
CA ASP A 222 -2.46 -4.29 13.09
C ASP A 222 -1.56 -5.47 13.45
N LEU A 223 -0.95 -5.48 14.64
CA LEU A 223 -0.20 -6.64 15.10
C LEU A 223 -1.06 -7.89 15.17
N ASP A 224 -2.28 -7.80 15.69
CA ASP A 224 -3.19 -8.94 15.80
C ASP A 224 -3.70 -9.38 14.42
N TRP A 225 -4.03 -8.42 13.55
CA TRP A 225 -4.42 -8.70 12.18
C TRP A 225 -3.28 -9.38 11.41
N VAL A 226 -2.06 -8.86 11.52
CA VAL A 226 -0.85 -9.43 10.91
C VAL A 226 -0.55 -10.82 11.46
N ALA A 227 -0.76 -11.08 12.75
CA ALA A 227 -0.57 -12.42 13.30
C ALA A 227 -1.47 -13.46 12.62
N ARG A 228 -2.74 -13.11 12.32
CA ARG A 228 -3.64 -13.97 11.52
C ARG A 228 -3.13 -14.18 10.10
N LEU A 229 -2.70 -13.11 9.43
CA LEU A 229 -2.13 -13.20 8.10
C LEU A 229 -0.92 -14.14 8.05
N LEU A 230 0.00 -14.00 8.99
CA LEU A 230 1.24 -14.78 9.05
C LEU A 230 1.05 -16.23 9.51
N ALA A 231 -0.11 -16.58 10.05
CA ALA A 231 -0.46 -17.97 10.30
C ALA A 231 -0.68 -18.77 9.00
N ASP A 232 -1.13 -18.08 7.94
CA ASP A 232 -1.54 -18.69 6.68
C ASP A 232 -0.54 -18.42 5.54
N VAL A 233 0.12 -17.25 5.56
CA VAL A 233 0.98 -16.77 4.46
C VAL A 233 2.45 -16.83 4.86
N PRO A 234 3.29 -17.57 4.12
CA PRO A 234 4.71 -17.66 4.42
C PRO A 234 5.43 -16.33 4.20
N VAL A 235 6.38 -16.03 5.09
CA VAL A 235 7.23 -14.84 5.01
C VAL A 235 8.67 -15.24 4.78
N TYR A 236 9.33 -14.53 3.88
CA TYR A 236 10.73 -14.72 3.56
C TYR A 236 11.51 -13.43 3.81
N ARG A 237 12.68 -13.56 4.42
CA ARG A 237 13.72 -12.54 4.37
C ARG A 237 14.52 -12.80 3.11
N LEU A 238 14.56 -11.85 2.20
CA LEU A 238 15.35 -11.95 0.96
C LEU A 238 16.45 -10.89 0.98
N ARG A 239 17.68 -11.36 1.22
CA ARG A 239 18.89 -10.55 1.08
C ARG A 239 19.48 -10.80 -0.30
N TRP A 240 19.72 -9.74 -1.05
CA TRP A 240 20.18 -9.85 -2.42
C TRP A 240 21.03 -8.64 -2.86
N GLY A 241 21.80 -8.82 -3.94
CA GLY A 241 22.53 -7.79 -4.66
C GLY A 241 22.25 -7.88 -6.14
N LEU A 242 22.68 -6.88 -6.90
CA LEU A 242 22.38 -6.77 -8.34
C LEU A 242 22.92 -7.95 -9.18
N ASP A 243 23.94 -8.65 -8.71
CA ASP A 243 24.55 -9.80 -9.38
C ASP A 243 23.83 -11.13 -9.13
N ASN A 244 22.77 -11.13 -8.30
CA ASN A 244 22.07 -12.36 -7.95
C ASN A 244 20.72 -12.45 -8.69
N ASP A 245 20.23 -13.68 -8.85
CA ASP A 245 18.87 -13.95 -9.31
C ASP A 245 17.92 -14.13 -8.12
N PRO A 246 17.16 -13.10 -7.75
CA PRO A 246 16.26 -13.15 -6.59
C PRO A 246 15.09 -14.13 -6.79
N LEU A 247 14.66 -14.37 -8.03
CA LEU A 247 13.57 -15.31 -8.32
C LEU A 247 13.97 -16.74 -7.98
N THR A 248 15.16 -17.16 -8.41
CA THR A 248 15.67 -18.50 -8.09
C THR A 248 15.85 -18.69 -6.58
N LEU A 249 16.36 -17.67 -5.86
CA LEU A 249 16.50 -17.71 -4.41
C LEU A 249 15.13 -17.89 -3.73
N LEU A 250 14.14 -17.09 -4.12
CA LEU A 250 12.81 -17.16 -3.54
C LEU A 250 12.11 -18.49 -3.84
N LYS A 251 12.17 -18.98 -5.09
CA LYS A 251 11.56 -20.26 -5.47
C LYS A 251 12.15 -21.43 -4.71
N ARG A 252 13.46 -21.46 -4.51
CA ARG A 252 14.14 -22.50 -3.70
C ARG A 252 13.66 -22.47 -2.27
N ALA A 253 13.61 -21.28 -1.62
CA ALA A 253 13.15 -21.16 -0.25
C ALA A 253 11.66 -21.53 -0.11
N HIS A 254 10.85 -21.21 -1.12
CA HIS A 254 9.42 -21.54 -1.13
C HIS A 254 9.16 -23.03 -1.29
N ALA A 255 9.95 -23.73 -2.10
CA ALA A 255 9.85 -25.17 -2.31
C ALA A 255 10.36 -26.00 -1.12
N SER A 256 11.18 -25.42 -0.25
CA SER A 256 11.80 -26.11 0.90
C SER A 256 10.99 -26.00 2.20
N GLY A 257 9.90 -25.26 2.22
CA GLY A 257 9.11 -24.97 3.42
C GLY A 257 7.67 -25.24 3.31
#